data_807db7d726164830f63d89eca8d58947
#
_entry.id   807db7d726164830f63d89eca8d58947
#
_cell.length_a   1.000
_cell.length_b   1.000
_cell.length_c   1.000
_cell.angle_alpha   90.00
_cell.angle_beta   90.00
_cell.angle_gamma   90.00
#
_symmetry.space_group_name_H-M   'P 1'
#
loop_
_entity.id
_entity.type
_entity.pdbx_description
1 polymer ?
#
loop_
_entity_poly.entity_id
_entity_poly.type
_entity_poly.pdbx_seq_one_letter_code
_entity_poly.pdbx_strand_id
1 'polypeptide(L)'
;METYDSFIQQAGHITEGEEPLAPCFHTLTRADLDITVGSDGAFISASAVDKTESKIIIPVTEESARRTSHPCAHPLSDQLKYLASYDKKRHEDYLKQLTDWSNSPYTHPKLAPILRYIQGDTILTDLLRANLIKINEHSLPVKDDLLVRWRVIGLGKDLDGPCWTDRSLFEAFRKYIVHCKMTACPVLCMIEGTLSTPAEKHPKGVVPFHGNAKLISDNDKDNFTFRGRFVTSQQAATVGYEASQKAHNALRWLVANQKVSFGGRTFLCWCPQGMVIPKPHNPLMPQHQQSQSVKPSDYQRLLKEALEGWKNSLHAI
;
A
#
# COMPACT_ATOMS: atom_id res chain seq x y z
N MET A 1 -5.28 15.89 -5.11
CA MET A 1 -5.85 14.64 -5.68
C MET A 1 -5.36 14.44 -7.11
N GLU A 2 -5.55 15.38 -8.00
CA GLU A 2 -5.03 15.34 -9.38
C GLU A 2 -3.51 15.10 -9.46
N THR A 3 -2.74 15.72 -8.58
CA THR A 3 -1.29 15.53 -8.49
C THR A 3 -0.91 14.08 -8.15
N TYR A 4 -1.67 13.42 -7.27
CA TYR A 4 -1.44 12.01 -6.92
C TYR A 4 -1.66 11.09 -8.14
N ASP A 5 -2.79 11.26 -8.84
CA ASP A 5 -3.12 10.44 -10.01
C ASP A 5 -2.12 10.68 -11.15
N SER A 6 -1.74 11.94 -11.39
CA SER A 6 -0.70 12.27 -12.37
C SER A 6 0.65 11.64 -12.01
N PHE A 7 1.04 11.66 -10.73
CA PHE A 7 2.28 11.04 -10.27
C PHE A 7 2.26 9.52 -10.43
N ILE A 8 1.15 8.86 -10.11
CA ILE A 8 0.98 7.42 -10.32
C ILE A 8 1.05 7.07 -11.82
N GLN A 9 0.46 7.88 -12.69
CA GLN A 9 0.54 7.68 -14.14
C GLN A 9 1.96 7.87 -14.68
N GLN A 10 2.70 8.82 -14.11
CA GLN A 10 4.07 9.13 -14.48
C GLN A 10 5.12 8.28 -13.78
N ALA A 11 4.74 7.39 -12.88
CA ALA A 11 5.64 6.62 -12.00
C ALA A 11 6.61 5.66 -12.73
N GLY A 12 6.84 5.84 -14.03
CA GLY A 12 8.06 5.39 -14.71
C GLY A 12 9.31 6.24 -14.39
N HIS A 13 9.16 7.32 -13.61
CA HIS A 13 10.21 8.28 -13.25
C HIS A 13 10.55 8.23 -11.75
N ILE A 14 10.46 7.06 -11.12
CA ILE A 14 10.97 6.91 -9.76
C ILE A 14 12.49 7.08 -9.82
N THR A 15 12.99 8.07 -9.11
CA THR A 15 14.42 8.27 -8.94
C THR A 15 15.01 7.03 -8.27
N GLU A 16 16.13 6.53 -8.77
CA GLU A 16 16.80 5.37 -8.22
C GLU A 16 17.03 5.56 -6.71
N GLY A 17 16.60 4.61 -5.89
CA GLY A 17 16.69 4.68 -4.43
C GLY A 17 15.49 5.30 -3.70
N GLU A 18 14.46 5.80 -4.40
CA GLU A 18 13.22 6.26 -3.76
C GLU A 18 12.19 5.13 -3.62
N GLU A 19 11.37 5.19 -2.56
CA GLU A 19 10.23 4.28 -2.45
C GLU A 19 9.14 4.68 -3.43
N PRO A 20 8.54 3.71 -4.15
CA PRO A 20 7.44 3.99 -5.06
C PRO A 20 6.20 4.46 -4.30
N LEU A 21 5.40 5.32 -4.91
CA LEU A 21 4.08 5.66 -4.40
C LEU A 21 3.11 4.51 -4.70
N ALA A 22 2.52 3.93 -3.66
CA ALA A 22 1.53 2.86 -3.83
C ALA A 22 0.24 3.41 -4.45
N PRO A 23 -0.34 2.75 -5.48
CA PRO A 23 -1.66 3.10 -6.00
C PRO A 23 -2.76 2.99 -4.95
N CYS A 24 -3.94 3.59 -5.20
CA CYS A 24 -5.09 3.40 -4.33
C CYS A 24 -5.41 1.91 -4.13
N PHE A 25 -5.80 1.54 -2.90
CA PHE A 25 -6.11 0.17 -2.50
C PHE A 25 -4.93 -0.80 -2.58
N HIS A 26 -3.71 -0.25 -2.63
CA HIS A 26 -2.47 -1.03 -2.58
C HIS A 26 -1.58 -0.53 -1.45
N THR A 27 -0.67 -1.38 -1.03
CA THR A 27 0.35 -1.05 -0.04
C THR A 27 1.71 -1.58 -0.45
N LEU A 28 2.76 -0.98 0.09
CA LEU A 28 4.12 -1.49 -0.01
C LEU A 28 4.36 -2.51 1.09
N THR A 29 4.96 -3.63 0.72
CA THR A 29 5.40 -4.66 1.65
C THR A 29 6.70 -5.29 1.15
N ARG A 30 7.22 -6.27 1.89
CA ARG A 30 8.39 -7.05 1.46
C ARG A 30 7.98 -8.48 1.18
N ALA A 31 8.38 -9.00 0.02
CA ALA A 31 8.24 -10.40 -0.33
C ALA A 31 9.48 -11.18 0.08
N ASP A 32 9.26 -12.42 0.48
CA ASP A 32 10.31 -13.38 0.84
C ASP A 32 10.50 -14.43 -0.26
N LEU A 33 9.42 -14.79 -0.96
CA LEU A 33 9.38 -15.83 -1.98
C LEU A 33 8.79 -15.30 -3.28
N ASP A 34 9.41 -15.66 -4.41
CA ASP A 34 8.92 -15.45 -5.78
C ASP A 34 8.47 -16.79 -6.35
N ILE A 35 7.18 -16.92 -6.69
CA ILE A 35 6.62 -18.12 -7.31
C ILE A 35 6.16 -17.78 -8.72
N THR A 36 6.62 -18.57 -9.69
CA THR A 36 6.21 -18.50 -11.09
C THR A 36 5.24 -19.64 -11.41
N VAL A 37 4.08 -19.29 -11.95
CA VAL A 37 3.07 -20.23 -12.43
C VAL A 37 2.81 -20.05 -13.92
N GLY A 38 2.47 -21.14 -14.59
CA GLY A 38 2.02 -21.13 -16.00
C GLY A 38 0.60 -20.62 -16.17
N SER A 39 0.22 -20.27 -17.38
CA SER A 39 -1.14 -19.85 -17.74
C SER A 39 -2.23 -20.90 -17.44
N ASP A 40 -1.84 -22.16 -17.33
CA ASP A 40 -2.69 -23.29 -16.92
C ASP A 40 -2.79 -23.45 -15.39
N GLY A 41 -1.98 -22.72 -14.62
CA GLY A 41 -1.87 -22.83 -13.18
C GLY A 41 -0.81 -23.84 -12.71
N ALA A 42 -0.02 -24.42 -13.61
CA ALA A 42 1.06 -25.31 -13.23
C ALA A 42 2.21 -24.56 -12.54
N PHE A 43 2.82 -25.16 -11.52
CA PHE A 43 4.04 -24.67 -10.90
C PHE A 43 5.19 -24.75 -11.91
N ILE A 44 5.94 -23.66 -12.05
CA ILE A 44 7.12 -23.61 -12.92
C ILE A 44 8.40 -23.50 -12.10
N SER A 45 8.47 -22.52 -11.20
CA SER A 45 9.65 -22.32 -10.36
C SER A 45 9.32 -21.49 -9.12
N ALA A 46 10.19 -21.60 -8.13
CA ALA A 46 10.19 -20.69 -6.99
C ALA A 46 11.63 -20.31 -6.63
N SER A 47 11.82 -19.13 -6.05
CA SER A 47 13.09 -18.65 -5.53
C SER A 47 12.90 -17.75 -4.31
N ALA A 48 13.95 -17.67 -3.49
CA ALA A 48 14.01 -16.65 -2.44
C ALA A 48 14.24 -15.27 -3.07
N VAL A 49 13.60 -14.26 -2.50
CA VAL A 49 13.73 -12.88 -3.00
C VAL A 49 14.92 -12.21 -2.32
N ASP A 50 15.79 -11.59 -3.12
CA ASP A 50 16.86 -10.75 -2.57
C ASP A 50 16.30 -9.54 -1.81
N LYS A 51 16.98 -9.14 -0.74
CA LYS A 51 16.56 -8.01 0.10
C LYS A 51 16.46 -6.69 -0.67
N THR A 52 17.26 -6.50 -1.69
CA THR A 52 17.27 -5.32 -2.55
C THR A 52 16.03 -5.23 -3.44
N GLU A 53 15.47 -6.38 -3.83
CA GLU A 53 14.29 -6.52 -4.69
C GLU A 53 13.02 -6.92 -3.93
N SER A 54 13.11 -6.99 -2.60
CA SER A 54 12.01 -7.51 -1.78
C SER A 54 10.79 -6.58 -1.70
N LYS A 55 10.97 -5.28 -1.91
CA LYS A 55 9.86 -4.31 -1.85
C LYS A 55 8.94 -4.49 -3.04
N ILE A 56 7.66 -4.72 -2.75
CA ILE A 56 6.62 -4.93 -3.75
C ILE A 56 5.35 -4.15 -3.42
N ILE A 57 4.54 -3.90 -4.44
CA ILE A 57 3.19 -3.35 -4.31
C ILE A 57 2.19 -4.52 -4.34
N ILE A 58 1.31 -4.59 -3.34
CA ILE A 58 0.26 -5.60 -3.28
C ILE A 58 -1.11 -4.96 -3.11
N PRO A 59 -2.18 -5.57 -3.67
CA PRO A 59 -3.55 -5.16 -3.42
C PRO A 59 -3.96 -5.45 -1.97
N VAL A 60 -4.75 -4.55 -1.38
CA VAL A 60 -5.25 -4.70 -0.01
C VAL A 60 -6.70 -4.23 0.08
N THR A 61 -7.51 -4.92 0.87
CA THR A 61 -8.82 -4.44 1.29
C THR A 61 -8.68 -3.52 2.51
N GLU A 62 -9.75 -2.85 2.89
CA GLU A 62 -9.77 -1.99 4.09
C GLU A 62 -9.47 -2.80 5.37
N GLU A 63 -9.95 -4.03 5.43
CA GLU A 63 -9.71 -4.95 6.54
C GLU A 63 -8.29 -5.52 6.50
N SER A 64 -7.85 -6.05 5.35
CA SER A 64 -6.56 -6.72 5.22
C SER A 64 -5.37 -5.77 5.44
N ALA A 65 -5.49 -4.52 5.02
CA ALA A 65 -4.47 -3.49 5.28
C ALA A 65 -4.24 -3.20 6.78
N ARG A 66 -5.14 -3.66 7.63
CA ARG A 66 -5.16 -3.38 9.08
C ARG A 66 -5.20 -4.62 9.94
N ARG A 67 -5.09 -5.78 9.33
CA ARG A 67 -5.14 -7.06 10.06
C ARG A 67 -4.14 -7.11 11.21
N THR A 68 -4.61 -7.57 12.36
CA THR A 68 -3.80 -7.79 13.55
C THR A 68 -4.04 -9.18 14.13
N SER A 69 -5.23 -9.43 14.65
CA SER A 69 -5.59 -10.68 15.33
C SER A 69 -6.60 -11.52 14.58
N HIS A 70 -7.44 -10.92 13.71
CA HIS A 70 -8.41 -11.67 12.94
C HIS A 70 -7.82 -12.08 11.58
N PRO A 71 -8.09 -13.32 11.13
CA PRO A 71 -7.75 -13.73 9.78
C PRO A 71 -8.44 -12.80 8.78
N CYS A 72 -7.64 -12.20 7.92
CA CYS A 72 -8.11 -11.39 6.81
C CYS A 72 -7.02 -11.42 5.75
N ALA A 73 -7.26 -12.14 4.68
CA ALA A 73 -6.29 -12.34 3.62
C ALA A 73 -6.09 -11.07 2.78
N HIS A 74 -4.91 -10.90 2.24
CA HIS A 74 -4.72 -10.00 1.10
C HIS A 74 -5.23 -10.68 -0.18
N PRO A 75 -5.82 -9.92 -1.11
CA PRO A 75 -6.51 -10.52 -2.26
C PRO A 75 -5.64 -11.30 -3.26
N LEU A 76 -4.31 -11.13 -3.22
CA LEU A 76 -3.41 -11.76 -4.20
C LEU A 76 -2.12 -12.28 -3.57
N SER A 77 -1.24 -11.40 -3.13
CA SER A 77 0.03 -11.76 -2.48
C SER A 77 -0.16 -11.78 -0.98
N ASP A 78 0.14 -12.90 -0.35
CA ASP A 78 0.00 -13.05 1.10
C ASP A 78 1.06 -13.97 1.69
N GLN A 79 1.02 -14.11 3.01
CA GLN A 79 1.89 -14.99 3.76
C GLN A 79 1.50 -16.46 3.56
N LEU A 80 2.49 -17.35 3.65
CA LEU A 80 2.33 -18.78 3.39
C LEU A 80 1.17 -19.41 4.18
N LYS A 81 0.93 -18.97 5.43
CA LYS A 81 -0.19 -19.43 6.26
C LYS A 81 -1.59 -19.10 5.70
N TYR A 82 -1.70 -18.20 4.73
CA TYR A 82 -2.95 -17.94 4.01
C TYR A 82 -3.02 -18.73 2.69
N LEU A 83 -1.86 -19.03 2.10
CA LEU A 83 -1.78 -19.67 0.79
C LEU A 83 -1.88 -21.20 0.87
N ALA A 84 -1.48 -21.80 1.98
CA ALA A 84 -1.48 -23.24 2.19
C ALA A 84 -2.63 -23.68 3.10
N SER A 85 -3.18 -24.87 2.85
CA SER A 85 -4.42 -25.39 3.48
C SER A 85 -4.29 -25.81 4.93
N TYR A 86 -3.09 -25.87 5.50
CA TYR A 86 -2.89 -26.31 6.91
C TYR A 86 -3.57 -25.37 7.93
N ASP A 87 -3.72 -24.06 7.63
CA ASP A 87 -4.58 -23.17 8.37
C ASP A 87 -5.88 -22.95 7.60
N LYS A 88 -6.82 -23.87 7.77
CA LYS A 88 -8.07 -23.92 7.02
C LYS A 88 -8.79 -22.58 6.99
N LYS A 89 -8.90 -21.88 8.12
CA LYS A 89 -9.65 -20.63 8.24
C LYS A 89 -9.03 -19.51 7.42
N ARG A 90 -7.69 -19.37 7.47
CA ARG A 90 -6.96 -18.36 6.69
C ARG A 90 -6.97 -18.68 5.21
N HIS A 91 -6.80 -19.95 4.87
CA HIS A 91 -6.81 -20.42 3.50
C HIS A 91 -8.18 -20.23 2.82
N GLU A 92 -9.27 -20.56 3.50
CA GLU A 92 -10.63 -20.32 3.01
C GLU A 92 -10.91 -18.83 2.78
N ASP A 93 -10.45 -17.95 3.69
CA ASP A 93 -10.59 -16.50 3.51
C ASP A 93 -9.80 -16.00 2.30
N TYR A 94 -8.58 -16.49 2.10
CA TYR A 94 -7.76 -16.16 0.93
C TYR A 94 -8.42 -16.64 -0.36
N LEU A 95 -8.81 -17.91 -0.42
CA LEU A 95 -9.49 -18.48 -1.59
C LEU A 95 -10.78 -17.71 -1.93
N LYS A 96 -11.55 -17.35 -0.91
CA LYS A 96 -12.78 -16.57 -1.10
C LYS A 96 -12.47 -15.22 -1.76
N GLN A 97 -11.53 -14.45 -1.23
CA GLN A 97 -11.19 -13.13 -1.77
C GLN A 97 -10.65 -13.21 -3.20
N LEU A 98 -9.75 -14.15 -3.48
CA LEU A 98 -9.18 -14.34 -4.81
C LEU A 98 -10.26 -14.82 -5.81
N THR A 99 -11.16 -15.72 -5.39
CA THR A 99 -12.28 -16.23 -6.21
C THR A 99 -13.27 -15.12 -6.51
N ASP A 100 -13.68 -14.33 -5.50
CA ASP A 100 -14.63 -13.24 -5.67
C ASP A 100 -14.10 -12.20 -6.69
N TRP A 101 -12.81 -11.85 -6.59
CA TRP A 101 -12.20 -10.97 -7.57
C TRP A 101 -12.05 -11.60 -8.94
N SER A 102 -11.60 -12.86 -9.02
CA SER A 102 -11.42 -13.58 -10.29
C SER A 102 -12.73 -13.73 -11.07
N ASN A 103 -13.86 -13.88 -10.38
CA ASN A 103 -15.18 -14.03 -10.98
C ASN A 103 -15.91 -12.70 -11.22
N SER A 104 -15.33 -11.59 -10.84
CA SER A 104 -15.93 -10.27 -11.01
C SER A 104 -15.83 -9.78 -12.47
N PRO A 105 -16.65 -8.78 -12.89
CA PRO A 105 -16.48 -8.11 -14.18
C PRO A 105 -15.13 -7.38 -14.33
N TYR A 106 -14.38 -7.21 -13.24
CA TYR A 106 -13.08 -6.54 -13.16
C TYR A 106 -11.95 -7.53 -12.92
N THR A 107 -12.10 -8.76 -13.38
CA THR A 107 -11.06 -9.79 -13.32
C THR A 107 -9.83 -9.40 -14.16
N HIS A 108 -8.70 -10.08 -13.91
CA HIS A 108 -7.48 -9.93 -14.69
C HIS A 108 -6.95 -11.33 -15.11
N PRO A 109 -6.37 -11.50 -16.33
CA PRO A 109 -5.92 -12.80 -16.82
C PRO A 109 -4.96 -13.56 -15.90
N LYS A 110 -4.14 -12.85 -15.11
CA LYS A 110 -3.20 -13.45 -14.14
C LYS A 110 -3.87 -14.11 -12.93
N LEU A 111 -5.12 -13.79 -12.63
CA LEU A 111 -5.79 -14.30 -11.42
C LEU A 111 -6.15 -15.78 -11.53
N ALA A 112 -6.72 -16.19 -12.65
CA ALA A 112 -7.18 -17.57 -12.86
C ALA A 112 -6.05 -18.63 -12.76
N PRO A 113 -4.84 -18.42 -13.31
CA PRO A 113 -3.69 -19.29 -13.07
C PRO A 113 -3.31 -19.42 -11.61
N ILE A 114 -3.21 -18.29 -10.89
CA ILE A 114 -2.83 -18.29 -9.47
C ILE A 114 -3.92 -19.01 -8.65
N LEU A 115 -5.20 -18.72 -8.91
CA LEU A 115 -6.30 -19.39 -8.23
C LEU A 115 -6.26 -20.92 -8.44
N ARG A 116 -6.06 -21.40 -9.66
CA ARG A 116 -5.92 -22.84 -9.96
C ARG A 116 -4.75 -23.47 -9.22
N TYR A 117 -3.60 -22.80 -9.19
CA TYR A 117 -2.43 -23.28 -8.45
C TYR A 117 -2.72 -23.43 -6.95
N ILE A 118 -3.31 -22.42 -6.34
CA ILE A 118 -3.66 -22.45 -4.92
C ILE A 118 -4.73 -23.52 -4.61
N GLN A 119 -5.73 -23.69 -5.48
CA GLN A 119 -6.74 -24.75 -5.34
C GLN A 119 -6.14 -26.17 -5.44
N GLY A 120 -5.01 -26.31 -6.15
CA GLY A 120 -4.26 -27.57 -6.23
C GLY A 120 -3.52 -27.94 -4.94
N ASP A 121 -3.39 -27.02 -3.99
CA ASP A 121 -2.78 -27.20 -2.65
C ASP A 121 -1.38 -27.86 -2.67
N THR A 122 -0.57 -27.57 -3.69
CA THR A 122 0.78 -28.12 -3.84
C THR A 122 1.88 -27.22 -3.32
N ILE A 123 1.56 -26.00 -2.92
CA ILE A 123 2.54 -24.93 -2.59
C ILE A 123 3.60 -25.37 -1.58
N LEU A 124 3.24 -26.08 -0.51
CA LEU A 124 4.21 -26.56 0.48
C LEU A 124 5.16 -27.60 -0.12
N THR A 125 4.62 -28.52 -0.90
CA THR A 125 5.40 -29.57 -1.57
C THR A 125 6.38 -28.98 -2.57
N ASP A 126 5.95 -28.00 -3.35
CA ASP A 126 6.78 -27.34 -4.37
C ASP A 126 7.90 -26.51 -3.72
N LEU A 127 7.59 -25.77 -2.66
CA LEU A 127 8.57 -24.99 -1.92
C LEU A 127 9.58 -25.87 -1.15
N LEU A 128 9.15 -27.05 -0.66
CA LEU A 128 10.04 -28.05 -0.05
C LEU A 128 11.00 -28.64 -1.09
N ARG A 129 10.50 -29.03 -2.26
CA ARG A 129 11.32 -29.51 -3.39
C ARG A 129 12.34 -28.47 -3.85
N ALA A 130 11.96 -27.20 -3.80
CA ALA A 130 12.85 -26.07 -4.11
C ALA A 130 13.81 -25.71 -2.96
N ASN A 131 13.80 -26.40 -1.82
CA ASN A 131 14.59 -26.12 -0.62
C ASN A 131 14.42 -24.68 -0.06
N LEU A 132 13.25 -24.08 -0.24
CA LEU A 132 12.96 -22.71 0.18
C LEU A 132 12.31 -22.63 1.57
N ILE A 133 11.68 -23.70 2.01
CA ILE A 133 11.08 -23.80 3.34
C ILE A 133 11.56 -25.07 4.06
N LYS A 134 11.41 -25.07 5.38
CA LYS A 134 11.60 -26.24 6.23
C LYS A 134 10.29 -26.53 6.95
N ILE A 135 10.01 -27.80 7.17
CA ILE A 135 8.88 -28.24 7.99
C ILE A 135 9.36 -28.75 9.36
N ASN A 136 8.50 -28.63 10.36
CA ASN A 136 8.72 -29.17 11.69
C ASN A 136 8.19 -30.62 11.80
N GLU A 137 8.26 -31.21 12.99
CA GLU A 137 7.80 -32.58 13.29
C GLU A 137 6.30 -32.81 12.99
N HIS A 138 5.51 -31.74 12.96
CA HIS A 138 4.08 -31.77 12.63
C HIS A 138 3.78 -31.52 11.17
N SER A 139 4.78 -31.58 10.30
CA SER A 139 4.67 -31.28 8.86
C SER A 139 4.19 -29.82 8.55
N LEU A 140 4.40 -28.91 9.48
CA LEU A 140 4.06 -27.49 9.31
C LEU A 140 5.32 -26.66 8.99
N PRO A 141 5.20 -25.58 8.22
CA PRO A 141 6.32 -24.69 7.95
C PRO A 141 6.91 -24.12 9.24
N VAL A 142 8.22 -24.14 9.37
CA VAL A 142 8.93 -23.52 10.52
C VAL A 142 8.74 -22.00 10.51
N LYS A 143 8.60 -21.40 9.31
CA LYS A 143 8.23 -20.01 9.10
C LYS A 143 7.00 -19.96 8.21
N ASP A 144 5.90 -19.47 8.74
CA ASP A 144 4.60 -19.39 8.06
C ASP A 144 4.23 -17.95 7.64
N ASP A 145 5.04 -16.99 8.05
CA ASP A 145 4.89 -15.57 7.76
C ASP A 145 5.65 -15.09 6.50
N LEU A 146 6.27 -16.04 5.76
CA LEU A 146 6.93 -15.75 4.49
C LEU A 146 5.91 -15.25 3.46
N LEU A 147 6.11 -14.04 2.97
CA LEU A 147 5.23 -13.41 1.98
C LEU A 147 5.63 -13.83 0.57
N VAL A 148 4.64 -14.33 -0.17
CA VAL A 148 4.79 -14.80 -1.55
C VAL A 148 4.39 -13.68 -2.53
N ARG A 149 5.23 -13.46 -3.55
CA ARG A 149 4.89 -12.69 -4.74
C ARG A 149 4.74 -13.60 -5.95
N TRP A 150 3.91 -13.19 -6.90
CA TRP A 150 3.50 -14.02 -8.02
C TRP A 150 4.05 -13.51 -9.35
N ARG A 151 4.48 -14.45 -10.18
CA ARG A 151 4.76 -14.25 -11.60
C ARG A 151 3.94 -15.24 -12.42
N VAL A 152 3.34 -14.76 -13.50
CA VAL A 152 2.57 -15.60 -14.43
C VAL A 152 3.19 -15.51 -15.80
N ILE A 153 3.35 -16.66 -16.48
CA ILE A 153 3.88 -16.74 -17.83
C ILE A 153 3.02 -17.65 -18.71
N GLY A 154 3.09 -17.46 -20.01
CA GLY A 154 2.29 -18.22 -20.98
C GLY A 154 0.92 -17.61 -21.27
N LEU A 155 0.66 -16.38 -20.83
CA LEU A 155 -0.54 -15.60 -21.17
C LEU A 155 -0.36 -14.77 -22.46
N GLY A 156 0.88 -14.60 -22.90
CA GLY A 156 1.25 -13.78 -24.05
C GLY A 156 2.18 -12.63 -23.66
N LYS A 157 2.93 -12.13 -24.63
CA LYS A 157 4.05 -11.20 -24.42
C LYS A 157 3.72 -9.97 -23.58
N ASP A 158 2.50 -9.43 -23.69
CA ASP A 158 2.09 -8.21 -22.98
C ASP A 158 1.55 -8.49 -21.57
N LEU A 159 1.20 -9.74 -21.27
CA LEU A 159 0.63 -10.16 -19.98
C LEU A 159 1.60 -11.00 -19.15
N ASP A 160 2.64 -11.55 -19.75
CA ASP A 160 3.63 -12.34 -19.03
C ASP A 160 4.45 -11.48 -18.09
N GLY A 161 4.72 -11.99 -16.89
CA GLY A 161 5.61 -11.33 -15.96
C GLY A 161 5.05 -11.13 -14.55
N PRO A 162 5.71 -10.28 -13.75
CA PRO A 162 5.41 -10.09 -12.35
C PRO A 162 4.04 -9.42 -12.12
N CYS A 163 3.35 -9.82 -11.05
CA CYS A 163 2.10 -9.20 -10.64
C CYS A 163 2.31 -7.87 -9.89
N TRP A 164 3.45 -7.73 -9.20
CA TRP A 164 3.73 -6.59 -8.31
C TRP A 164 4.17 -5.31 -9.01
N THR A 165 4.33 -5.32 -10.32
CA THR A 165 4.61 -4.14 -11.16
C THR A 165 3.58 -3.95 -12.27
N ASP A 166 2.58 -4.81 -12.34
CA ASP A 166 1.58 -4.81 -13.41
C ASP A 166 0.48 -3.77 -13.16
N ARG A 167 0.56 -2.66 -13.89
CA ARG A 167 -0.40 -1.56 -13.77
C ARG A 167 -1.82 -1.94 -14.18
N SER A 168 -1.96 -2.83 -15.16
CA SER A 168 -3.28 -3.30 -15.60
C SER A 168 -3.96 -4.12 -14.51
N LEU A 169 -3.20 -4.92 -13.77
CA LEU A 169 -3.66 -5.66 -12.61
C LEU A 169 -4.06 -4.72 -11.46
N PHE A 170 -3.27 -3.67 -11.20
CA PHE A 170 -3.59 -2.66 -10.17
C PHE A 170 -4.90 -1.92 -10.51
N GLU A 171 -5.09 -1.55 -11.77
CA GLU A 171 -6.31 -0.88 -12.20
C GLU A 171 -7.52 -1.81 -12.18
N ALA A 172 -7.36 -3.09 -12.52
CA ALA A 172 -8.40 -4.10 -12.38
C ALA A 172 -8.85 -4.23 -10.91
N PHE A 173 -7.89 -4.30 -9.97
CA PHE A 173 -8.21 -4.34 -8.55
C PHE A 173 -8.90 -3.06 -8.05
N ARG A 174 -8.44 -1.89 -8.47
CA ARG A 174 -9.07 -0.61 -8.12
C ARG A 174 -10.55 -0.60 -8.54
N LYS A 175 -10.84 -1.00 -9.77
CA LYS A 175 -12.22 -1.08 -10.28
C LYS A 175 -13.05 -2.09 -9.50
N TYR A 176 -12.47 -3.26 -9.17
CA TYR A 176 -13.12 -4.29 -8.36
C TYR A 176 -13.53 -3.75 -6.98
N ILE A 177 -12.61 -3.12 -6.24
CA ILE A 177 -12.89 -2.59 -4.90
C ILE A 177 -13.94 -1.47 -4.94
N VAL A 178 -13.84 -0.57 -5.90
CA VAL A 178 -14.85 0.49 -6.10
C VAL A 178 -16.23 -0.14 -6.34
N HIS A 179 -16.31 -1.16 -7.20
CA HIS A 179 -17.56 -1.87 -7.47
C HIS A 179 -18.13 -2.54 -6.22
N CYS A 180 -17.32 -3.25 -5.45
CA CYS A 180 -17.75 -3.88 -4.19
C CYS A 180 -18.29 -2.87 -3.17
N LYS A 181 -17.78 -1.66 -3.18
CA LYS A 181 -18.19 -0.58 -2.27
C LYS A 181 -19.37 0.26 -2.79
N MET A 182 -19.79 0.10 -4.04
CA MET A 182 -20.93 0.87 -4.62
C MET A 182 -22.28 0.59 -3.96
N THR A 183 -22.39 -0.44 -3.13
CA THR A 183 -23.62 -0.73 -2.35
C THR A 183 -23.79 0.17 -1.15
N ALA A 184 -22.75 0.89 -0.71
CA ALA A 184 -22.85 1.86 0.36
C ALA A 184 -23.49 3.16 -0.14
N CYS A 185 -24.38 3.76 0.67
CA CYS A 185 -24.95 5.06 0.34
C CYS A 185 -23.82 6.09 0.15
N PRO A 186 -23.77 6.76 -1.01
CA PRO A 186 -22.74 7.76 -1.26
C PRO A 186 -22.94 8.97 -0.32
N VAL A 187 -21.83 9.55 0.12
CA VAL A 187 -21.81 10.70 1.02
C VAL A 187 -20.96 11.82 0.38
N LEU A 188 -21.23 13.06 0.77
CA LEU A 188 -20.41 14.18 0.34
C LEU A 188 -19.03 14.09 0.99
N CYS A 189 -18.00 13.86 0.21
CA CYS A 189 -16.63 13.89 0.69
C CYS A 189 -16.21 15.33 1.02
N MET A 190 -15.84 15.58 2.27
CA MET A 190 -15.40 16.92 2.71
C MET A 190 -14.09 17.39 2.08
N ILE A 191 -13.30 16.46 1.53
CA ILE A 191 -12.03 16.78 0.86
C ILE A 191 -12.22 17.09 -0.62
N GLU A 192 -13.04 16.30 -1.33
CA GLU A 192 -13.21 16.41 -2.77
C GLU A 192 -14.43 17.27 -3.17
N GLY A 193 -15.37 17.48 -2.25
CA GLY A 193 -16.62 18.19 -2.53
C GLY A 193 -17.57 17.42 -3.46
N THR A 194 -17.35 16.11 -3.66
CA THR A 194 -18.14 15.23 -4.52
C THR A 194 -18.76 14.09 -3.74
N LEU A 195 -19.82 13.48 -4.28
CA LEU A 195 -20.39 12.27 -3.70
C LEU A 195 -19.44 11.10 -3.93
N SER A 196 -19.11 10.38 -2.87
CA SER A 196 -18.23 9.23 -2.90
C SER A 196 -18.60 8.20 -1.83
N THR A 197 -18.10 6.97 -1.97
CA THR A 197 -18.22 5.95 -0.94
C THR A 197 -17.44 6.38 0.31
N PRO A 198 -18.05 6.40 1.50
CA PRO A 198 -17.37 6.81 2.73
C PRO A 198 -16.25 5.82 3.10
N ALA A 199 -15.16 6.33 3.65
CA ALA A 199 -14.19 5.50 4.35
C ALA A 199 -14.76 5.12 5.72
N GLU A 200 -14.93 3.84 5.99
CA GLU A 200 -15.31 3.36 7.33
C GLU A 200 -14.14 3.35 8.29
N LYS A 201 -12.97 3.11 7.75
CA LYS A 201 -11.71 3.03 8.49
C LYS A 201 -10.60 3.67 7.67
N HIS A 202 -9.77 4.47 8.34
CA HIS A 202 -8.63 5.10 7.68
C HIS A 202 -7.35 4.27 7.83
N PRO A 203 -6.46 4.28 6.83
CA PRO A 203 -5.17 3.57 6.91
C PRO A 203 -4.35 3.97 8.14
N LYS A 204 -3.65 3.03 8.74
CA LYS A 204 -2.73 3.22 9.86
C LYS A 204 -1.28 3.04 9.43
N GLY A 205 -0.33 3.36 10.33
CA GLY A 205 1.09 3.17 10.04
C GLY A 205 1.66 4.20 9.07
N VAL A 206 1.19 5.44 9.18
CA VAL A 206 1.74 6.56 8.37
C VAL A 206 3.16 6.93 8.78
N VAL A 207 3.55 6.60 10.02
CA VAL A 207 4.91 6.79 10.53
C VAL A 207 5.46 5.44 10.97
N PRO A 208 6.66 5.00 10.51
CA PRO A 208 7.20 3.66 10.77
C PRO A 208 7.35 3.31 12.26
N PHE A 209 7.65 4.29 13.10
CA PHE A 209 7.85 4.07 14.56
C PHE A 209 6.55 4.01 15.36
N HIS A 210 5.41 4.31 14.75
CA HIS A 210 4.10 4.32 15.38
C HIS A 210 3.10 3.56 14.50
N GLY A 211 3.11 2.23 14.58
CA GLY A 211 2.30 1.35 13.72
C GLY A 211 0.80 1.62 13.73
N ASN A 212 0.28 2.32 14.74
CA ASN A 212 -1.13 2.72 14.82
C ASN A 212 -1.37 4.19 14.42
N ALA A 213 -0.32 4.96 14.10
CA ALA A 213 -0.49 6.36 13.69
C ALA A 213 -1.35 6.48 12.42
N LYS A 214 -2.34 7.36 12.46
CA LYS A 214 -3.26 7.68 11.37
C LYS A 214 -3.26 9.18 11.13
N LEU A 215 -3.55 9.59 9.90
CA LEU A 215 -3.82 11.00 9.58
C LEU A 215 -5.24 11.40 10.05
N ILE A 216 -6.20 10.50 9.88
CA ILE A 216 -7.60 10.69 10.23
C ILE A 216 -8.03 9.56 11.18
N SER A 217 -8.70 9.91 12.28
CA SER A 217 -9.28 8.97 13.22
C SER A 217 -10.60 9.54 13.77
N ASP A 218 -11.72 8.99 13.33
CA ASP A 218 -13.07 9.44 13.65
C ASP A 218 -13.99 8.30 14.11
N ASN A 219 -13.44 7.10 14.31
CA ASN A 219 -14.16 5.86 14.62
C ASN A 219 -14.31 5.58 16.11
N ASP A 220 -14.10 6.56 16.96
CA ASP A 220 -14.29 6.43 18.39
C ASP A 220 -15.79 6.35 18.73
N LYS A 221 -16.18 5.38 19.55
CA LYS A 221 -17.57 5.12 19.94
C LYS A 221 -17.92 5.64 21.33
N ASP A 222 -16.94 6.03 22.11
CA ASP A 222 -17.05 6.20 23.57
C ASP A 222 -16.82 7.66 24.02
N ASN A 223 -17.59 8.60 23.56
CA ASN A 223 -17.74 9.97 24.11
C ASN A 223 -16.48 10.86 24.22
N PHE A 224 -15.29 10.36 24.01
CA PHE A 224 -14.02 11.11 24.08
C PHE A 224 -13.56 11.61 22.73
N THR A 225 -14.47 11.61 21.77
CA THR A 225 -14.14 11.98 20.43
C THR A 225 -14.24 13.46 20.26
N PHE A 226 -13.48 13.93 19.35
CA PHE A 226 -13.61 15.24 18.76
C PHE A 226 -14.90 15.40 17.93
N ARG A 227 -15.85 14.46 18.05
CA ARG A 227 -17.17 14.56 17.40
C ARG A 227 -18.02 15.70 17.93
N GLY A 228 -17.76 16.16 19.16
CA GLY A 228 -18.49 17.26 19.77
C GLY A 228 -20.00 17.01 19.77
N ARG A 229 -20.75 17.83 19.05
CA ARG A 229 -22.21 17.74 18.93
C ARG A 229 -22.71 16.63 17.99
N PHE A 230 -21.84 15.97 17.28
CA PHE A 230 -22.24 15.00 16.27
C PHE A 230 -22.45 13.61 16.89
N VAL A 231 -23.51 12.91 16.44
CA VAL A 231 -23.89 11.59 16.94
C VAL A 231 -23.06 10.50 16.27
N THR A 232 -22.74 10.66 14.99
CA THR A 232 -22.01 9.68 14.19
C THR A 232 -20.69 10.24 13.67
N SER A 233 -19.72 9.36 13.36
CA SER A 233 -18.47 9.76 12.76
C SER A 233 -18.66 10.43 11.40
N GLN A 234 -19.63 9.97 10.61
CA GLN A 234 -19.96 10.56 9.31
C GLN A 234 -20.46 12.00 9.40
N GLN A 235 -21.14 12.35 10.50
CA GLN A 235 -21.53 13.74 10.72
C GLN A 235 -20.36 14.63 11.10
N ALA A 236 -19.35 14.06 11.77
CA ALA A 236 -18.17 14.80 12.23
C ALA A 236 -17.14 14.98 11.14
N ALA A 237 -16.82 13.92 10.41
CA ALA A 237 -15.82 13.93 9.36
C ALA A 237 -16.17 12.88 8.29
N THR A 238 -16.71 13.32 7.17
CA THR A 238 -17.00 12.45 6.03
C THR A 238 -15.91 12.58 5.00
N VAL A 239 -15.11 11.52 4.85
CA VAL A 239 -14.03 11.44 3.86
C VAL A 239 -14.27 10.25 2.95
N GLY A 240 -14.21 10.47 1.64
CA GLY A 240 -14.32 9.41 0.65
C GLY A 240 -13.21 8.37 0.80
N TYR A 241 -13.53 7.12 0.53
CA TYR A 241 -12.58 6.00 0.69
C TYR A 241 -11.33 6.20 -0.19
N GLU A 242 -11.52 6.57 -1.45
CA GLU A 242 -10.41 6.85 -2.37
C GLU A 242 -9.58 8.06 -1.91
N ALA A 243 -10.23 9.13 -1.49
CA ALA A 243 -9.57 10.32 -0.95
C ALA A 243 -8.71 9.98 0.27
N SER A 244 -9.24 9.16 1.19
CA SER A 244 -8.51 8.69 2.35
C SER A 244 -7.29 7.85 1.95
N GLN A 245 -7.42 6.95 0.99
CA GLN A 245 -6.31 6.11 0.50
C GLN A 245 -5.20 6.97 -0.14
N LYS A 246 -5.56 7.90 -1.02
CA LYS A 246 -4.61 8.81 -1.67
C LYS A 246 -3.84 9.64 -0.64
N ALA A 247 -4.53 10.24 0.31
CA ALA A 247 -3.91 11.07 1.35
C ALA A 247 -2.92 10.26 2.22
N HIS A 248 -3.31 9.07 2.66
CA HIS A 248 -2.45 8.24 3.50
C HIS A 248 -1.26 7.64 2.72
N ASN A 249 -1.46 7.21 1.48
CA ASN A 249 -0.36 6.69 0.65
C ASN A 249 0.64 7.80 0.29
N ALA A 250 0.16 9.00 -0.04
CA ALA A 250 1.02 10.16 -0.26
C ALA A 250 1.84 10.51 0.99
N LEU A 251 1.18 10.53 2.17
CA LEU A 251 1.89 10.81 3.42
C LEU A 251 2.93 9.74 3.75
N ARG A 252 2.62 8.46 3.57
CA ARG A 252 3.60 7.38 3.76
C ARG A 252 4.79 7.54 2.82
N TRP A 253 4.54 7.86 1.56
CA TRP A 253 5.59 8.09 0.57
C TRP A 253 6.48 9.30 0.96
N LEU A 254 5.88 10.41 1.37
CA LEU A 254 6.61 11.57 1.87
C LEU A 254 7.45 11.22 3.11
N VAL A 255 6.87 10.48 4.06
CA VAL A 255 7.60 10.03 5.24
C VAL A 255 8.77 9.12 4.86
N ALA A 256 8.60 8.22 3.90
CA ALA A 256 9.67 7.32 3.47
C ALA A 256 10.84 8.08 2.82
N ASN A 257 10.53 9.05 1.94
CA ASN A 257 11.51 9.69 1.07
C ASN A 257 12.06 11.03 1.59
N GLN A 258 11.27 11.78 2.37
CA GLN A 258 11.57 13.19 2.71
C GLN A 258 11.55 13.49 4.21
N LYS A 259 11.43 12.47 5.08
CA LYS A 259 11.43 12.74 6.51
C LYS A 259 12.82 13.06 7.06
N VAL A 260 12.84 13.90 8.09
CA VAL A 260 13.90 13.93 9.09
C VAL A 260 13.27 13.68 10.47
N SER A 261 13.93 12.87 11.29
CA SER A 261 13.43 12.52 12.62
C SER A 261 14.46 12.87 13.67
N PHE A 262 14.08 13.65 14.67
CA PHE A 262 14.88 13.93 15.86
C PHE A 262 13.98 14.26 17.05
N GLY A 263 14.45 14.00 18.26
CA GLY A 263 13.72 14.27 19.49
C GLY A 263 12.34 13.59 19.55
N GLY A 264 12.19 12.40 18.96
CA GLY A 264 10.91 11.68 18.91
C GLY A 264 9.85 12.26 17.97
N ARG A 265 10.22 13.25 17.15
CA ARG A 265 9.33 13.91 16.17
C ARG A 265 9.80 13.62 14.76
N THR A 266 8.85 13.58 13.83
CA THR A 266 9.09 13.45 12.39
C THR A 266 8.70 14.76 11.70
N PHE A 267 9.63 15.33 10.95
CA PHE A 267 9.45 16.54 10.18
C PHE A 267 9.41 16.18 8.69
N LEU A 268 8.49 16.80 7.97
CA LEU A 268 8.30 16.65 6.53
C LEU A 268 8.34 18.02 5.87
N CYS A 269 8.91 18.06 4.66
CA CYS A 269 8.85 19.22 3.79
C CYS A 269 8.50 18.74 2.38
N TRP A 270 7.50 19.35 1.75
CA TRP A 270 7.09 18.99 0.39
C TRP A 270 6.55 20.20 -0.36
N CYS A 271 6.56 20.14 -1.69
CA CYS A 271 5.98 21.17 -2.55
C CYS A 271 4.82 20.57 -3.37
N PRO A 272 3.59 21.09 -3.23
CA PRO A 272 2.43 20.59 -3.97
C PRO A 272 2.56 20.70 -5.50
N GLN A 273 3.36 21.64 -6.00
CA GLN A 273 3.56 21.88 -7.44
C GLN A 273 4.75 21.10 -8.02
N GLY A 274 5.29 20.13 -7.30
CA GLY A 274 6.34 19.26 -7.82
C GLY A 274 7.72 19.89 -7.96
N MET A 275 7.96 21.06 -7.35
CA MET A 275 9.32 21.61 -7.28
C MET A 275 10.20 20.71 -6.43
N VAL A 276 11.43 20.47 -6.88
CA VAL A 276 12.42 19.72 -6.11
C VAL A 276 12.77 20.49 -4.84
N ILE A 277 12.43 19.92 -3.70
CA ILE A 277 12.80 20.46 -2.38
C ILE A 277 14.04 19.72 -1.89
N PRO A 278 15.05 20.42 -1.36
CA PRO A 278 16.17 19.76 -0.70
C PRO A 278 15.69 18.82 0.42
N LYS A 279 16.27 17.63 0.50
CA LYS A 279 15.93 16.69 1.59
C LYS A 279 16.23 17.35 2.93
N PRO A 280 15.28 17.35 3.88
CA PRO A 280 15.55 17.87 5.21
C PRO A 280 16.71 17.10 5.85
N HIS A 281 17.58 17.79 6.55
CA HIS A 281 18.70 17.16 7.25
C HIS A 281 18.57 17.34 8.77
N ASN A 282 19.15 16.42 9.51
CA ASN A 282 19.21 16.55 10.96
C ASN A 282 20.27 17.59 11.34
N PRO A 283 19.91 18.72 11.95
CA PRO A 283 20.86 19.77 12.30
C PRO A 283 21.92 19.33 13.33
N LEU A 284 21.70 18.22 14.02
CA LEU A 284 22.62 17.65 15.01
C LEU A 284 23.60 16.64 14.43
N MET A 285 23.51 16.31 13.13
CA MET A 285 24.46 15.41 12.47
C MET A 285 25.39 16.19 11.54
N PRO A 286 26.70 15.92 11.57
CA PRO A 286 27.65 16.55 10.65
C PRO A 286 27.32 16.15 9.20
N GLN A 287 27.32 17.14 8.32
CA GLN A 287 27.09 16.96 6.89
C GLN A 287 28.30 16.31 6.24
N HIS A 288 28.11 15.10 5.67
CA HIS A 288 29.11 14.47 4.81
C HIS A 288 28.81 14.55 3.30
N GLN A 289 27.78 15.29 2.89
CA GLN A 289 27.51 15.49 1.45
C GLN A 289 26.98 16.91 1.19
N GLN A 290 27.56 17.55 0.17
CA GLN A 290 27.11 18.84 -0.35
C GLN A 290 25.70 18.72 -0.94
N SER A 291 24.67 18.90 -0.12
CA SER A 291 23.35 19.29 -0.61
C SER A 291 23.43 20.77 -0.98
N GLN A 292 22.83 21.16 -2.10
CA GLN A 292 22.61 22.58 -2.40
C GLN A 292 21.84 23.18 -1.23
N SER A 293 22.54 23.81 -0.31
CA SER A 293 21.93 24.46 0.82
C SER A 293 21.18 25.69 0.31
N VAL A 294 19.87 25.71 0.50
CA VAL A 294 19.14 26.99 0.48
C VAL A 294 19.85 27.87 1.49
N LYS A 295 20.40 28.98 1.04
CA LYS A 295 21.11 29.90 1.94
C LYS A 295 20.14 30.28 3.06
N PRO A 296 20.61 30.36 4.33
CA PRO A 296 19.75 30.79 5.43
C PRO A 296 19.01 32.10 5.16
N SER A 297 19.62 32.99 4.37
CA SER A 297 19.01 34.24 3.89
C SER A 297 17.77 34.02 3.01
N ASP A 298 17.79 33.01 2.14
CA ASP A 298 16.66 32.74 1.24
C ASP A 298 15.49 32.10 2.01
N TYR A 299 15.81 31.24 2.98
CA TYR A 299 14.79 30.68 3.87
C TYR A 299 14.14 31.75 4.75
N GLN A 300 14.96 32.66 5.34
CA GLN A 300 14.45 33.76 6.14
C GLN A 300 13.60 34.72 5.30
N ARG A 301 14.01 35.02 4.07
CA ARG A 301 13.23 35.82 3.13
C ARG A 301 11.88 35.20 2.82
N LEU A 302 11.86 33.91 2.44
CA LEU A 302 10.64 33.17 2.14
C LEU A 302 9.71 33.07 3.35
N LEU A 303 10.26 32.84 4.55
CA LEU A 303 9.50 32.81 5.79
C LEU A 303 8.88 34.19 6.11
N LYS A 304 9.63 35.25 5.92
CA LYS A 304 9.16 36.63 6.11
C LYS A 304 8.05 36.96 5.12
N GLU A 305 8.23 36.66 3.85
CA GLU A 305 7.21 36.82 2.80
C GLU A 305 5.92 36.06 3.13
N ALA A 306 6.03 34.85 3.70
CA ALA A 306 4.89 34.05 4.15
C ALA A 306 4.13 34.70 5.31
N LEU A 307 4.86 35.18 6.32
CA LEU A 307 4.29 35.82 7.50
C LEU A 307 3.62 37.17 7.16
N GLU A 308 4.12 37.87 6.15
CA GLU A 308 3.53 39.12 5.65
C GLU A 308 2.31 38.89 4.72
N GLY A 309 1.86 37.64 4.56
CA GLY A 309 0.62 37.32 3.81
C GLY A 309 0.78 37.38 2.29
N TRP A 310 1.94 37.13 1.78
CA TRP A 310 2.21 37.07 0.35
C TRP A 310 1.46 35.90 -0.29
N LYS A 311 0.43 36.22 -1.08
CA LYS A 311 -0.54 35.24 -1.54
C LYS A 311 -0.08 34.33 -2.70
N ASN A 312 1.07 34.58 -3.33
CA ASN A 312 1.34 34.00 -4.65
C ASN A 312 2.61 33.17 -4.81
N SER A 313 3.41 32.89 -3.79
CA SER A 313 4.69 32.22 -4.02
C SER A 313 5.20 31.22 -2.97
N LEU A 314 4.43 30.92 -1.95
CA LEU A 314 4.79 29.82 -1.06
C LEU A 314 4.11 28.54 -1.47
N HIS A 315 4.88 27.75 -2.17
CA HIS A 315 4.50 26.45 -2.65
C HIS A 315 5.21 25.29 -1.93
N ALA A 316 6.01 25.60 -0.89
CA ALA A 316 6.68 24.63 -0.04
C ALA A 316 6.17 24.75 1.39
N ILE A 317 5.65 23.68 1.92
CA ILE A 317 5.23 23.51 3.33
C ILE A 317 6.00 22.35 3.95
#